data_db558eeaeeff1445b38dd63ab8dcabd4
#
_entry.id   db558eeaeeff1445b38dd63ab8dcabd4
#
_cell.length_a   1.000
_cell.length_b   1.000
_cell.length_c   1.000
_cell.angle_alpha   90.00
_cell.angle_beta   90.00
_cell.angle_gamma   90.00
#
_symmetry.space_group_name_H-M   'P 1'
#
loop_
_entity.id
_entity.type
_entity.pdbx_description
1 polymer ?
#
loop_
_entity_poly.entity_id
_entity_poly.type
_entity_poly.pdbx_seq_one_letter_code
_entity_poly.pdbx_strand_id
1 'polypeptide(L)'
;MLVCDLLEQQRFVRSKDPRRIACWIARKIARKIGSRTDLRTLPLVLLACLFACLCGAICSPEAFAQRAIPRTTWDEKTSQDPRPDLPGLSGTSGPSDTPGQTNPVPPSDLPSDAELAKRTQNAREVPGGVPADLQALFDAAQQARAVIELNSIIERCKNIAGDSTRIVSERNYSKKLLSWAANRRGELRSDMAGEMVANRQLAEAENLDRAALDDFRLAIQNDPGRWRAHHNLGVILAIAGDFSNAIQAFSKTIELNPKFVEAFHNRGEIHFRKGNHDAAIDDYNQAIALDKQVADLFSGRGNARFALGQIEAALADYQSAMSLAPDSPKIATEFADTCQSLGRWKEAAEAYQKAIKADPNYVRALQNAAWMMATCPEDFYRDPDAAAKTAQKAIDASNGNLTGHLLDVLAMSQAAQGEFSKAINTINQAIQITDDGPLRSELAEHRALFQKKKSYRQPPPSN
;
A
#
# COMPACT_ATOMS: atom_id res chain seq x y z
N MET A 1 51.14 0.05 -2.27
CA MET A 1 49.92 -0.79 -2.47
C MET A 1 49.02 -0.84 -1.24
N LEU A 2 49.51 -0.95 -0.01
CA LEU A 2 48.66 -1.02 1.21
C LEU A 2 47.94 0.26 1.60
N VAL A 3 48.39 1.45 1.20
CA VAL A 3 47.78 2.73 1.55
C VAL A 3 46.59 3.09 0.63
N CYS A 4 46.61 2.65 -0.62
CA CYS A 4 45.47 2.82 -1.54
C CYS A 4 44.27 1.94 -1.16
N ASP A 5 44.53 0.71 -0.64
CA ASP A 5 43.46 -0.19 -0.20
C ASP A 5 42.74 0.32 1.07
N LEU A 6 43.45 1.00 1.98
CA LEU A 6 42.86 1.58 3.18
C LEU A 6 42.01 2.83 2.89
N LEU A 7 42.39 3.65 1.91
CA LEU A 7 41.63 4.83 1.49
C LEU A 7 40.39 4.45 0.68
N GLU A 8 40.43 3.39 -0.12
CA GLU A 8 39.23 2.84 -0.76
C GLU A 8 38.27 2.23 0.27
N GLN A 9 38.76 1.52 1.28
CA GLN A 9 37.93 0.97 2.35
C GLN A 9 37.19 2.06 3.13
N GLN A 10 37.86 3.19 3.46
CA GLN A 10 37.20 4.31 4.19
C GLN A 10 36.17 5.05 3.34
N ARG A 11 36.33 5.13 2.02
CA ARG A 11 35.33 5.73 1.13
C ARG A 11 34.09 4.84 0.97
N PHE A 12 34.25 3.52 1.02
CA PHE A 12 33.17 2.54 0.85
C PHE A 12 32.32 2.35 2.12
N VAL A 13 32.93 2.39 3.31
CA VAL A 13 32.19 2.29 4.59
C VAL A 13 31.26 3.49 4.82
N ARG A 14 31.47 4.62 4.13
CA ARG A 14 30.60 5.80 4.14
C ARG A 14 29.50 5.80 3.06
N SER A 15 29.54 4.89 2.11
CA SER A 15 28.50 4.76 1.09
C SER A 15 27.36 3.91 1.61
N LYS A 16 26.17 4.52 1.86
CA LYS A 16 24.93 3.81 2.21
C LYS A 16 24.25 3.15 0.99
N ASP A 17 24.89 3.12 -0.19
CA ASP A 17 24.35 2.54 -1.42
C ASP A 17 24.63 1.03 -1.49
N PRO A 18 23.60 0.17 -1.32
CA PRO A 18 23.76 -1.28 -1.34
C PRO A 18 24.28 -1.82 -2.68
N ARG A 19 24.04 -1.12 -3.80
CA ARG A 19 24.54 -1.52 -5.13
C ARG A 19 26.04 -1.37 -5.24
N ARG A 20 26.61 -0.31 -4.67
CA ARG A 20 28.05 -0.10 -4.62
C ARG A 20 28.75 -1.11 -3.71
N ILE A 21 28.10 -1.47 -2.59
CA ILE A 21 28.58 -2.50 -1.66
C ILE A 21 28.57 -3.87 -2.34
N ALA A 22 27.51 -4.24 -3.02
CA ALA A 22 27.40 -5.52 -3.75
C ALA A 22 28.42 -5.62 -4.88
N CYS A 23 28.64 -4.57 -5.67
CA CYS A 23 29.63 -4.52 -6.74
C CYS A 23 31.08 -4.62 -6.21
N TRP A 24 31.37 -4.02 -5.06
CA TRP A 24 32.67 -4.13 -4.39
C TRP A 24 32.93 -5.54 -3.85
N ILE A 25 31.92 -6.16 -3.22
CA ILE A 25 32.00 -7.56 -2.74
C ILE A 25 32.23 -8.50 -3.93
N ALA A 26 31.50 -8.35 -5.03
CA ALA A 26 31.67 -9.16 -6.24
C ALA A 26 33.09 -9.02 -6.84
N ARG A 27 33.65 -7.80 -6.89
CA ARG A 27 35.03 -7.56 -7.35
C ARG A 27 36.08 -8.16 -6.41
N LYS A 28 35.83 -8.14 -5.10
CA LYS A 28 36.76 -8.73 -4.10
C LYS A 28 36.75 -10.25 -4.16
N ILE A 29 35.60 -10.87 -4.39
CA ILE A 29 35.42 -12.31 -4.61
C ILE A 29 36.11 -12.73 -5.93
N ALA A 30 35.88 -11.99 -7.03
CA ALA A 30 36.50 -12.26 -8.32
C ALA A 30 38.03 -12.17 -8.28
N ARG A 31 38.63 -11.23 -7.53
CA ARG A 31 40.09 -11.12 -7.32
C ARG A 31 40.66 -12.29 -6.48
N LYS A 32 39.82 -12.85 -5.58
CA LYS A 32 40.25 -13.98 -4.74
C LYS A 32 40.15 -15.33 -5.45
N ILE A 33 39.26 -15.46 -6.43
CA ILE A 33 39.08 -16.67 -7.25
C ILE A 33 40.12 -16.75 -8.38
N GLY A 34 40.63 -15.61 -8.88
CA GLY A 34 41.66 -15.56 -9.94
C GLY A 34 43.06 -16.06 -9.55
N SER A 35 43.26 -16.52 -8.32
CA SER A 35 44.57 -17.00 -7.83
C SER A 35 44.65 -18.48 -7.48
N ARG A 36 43.57 -19.27 -7.59
CA ARG A 36 43.64 -20.76 -7.47
C ARG A 36 42.43 -21.40 -8.12
N THR A 37 42.66 -22.13 -9.18
CA THR A 37 41.72 -22.86 -10.00
C THR A 37 41.19 -24.11 -9.34
N ASP A 38 39.88 -24.23 -9.19
CA ASP A 38 39.21 -25.54 -9.27
C ASP A 38 37.83 -25.35 -9.94
N LEU A 39 37.69 -25.93 -11.15
CA LEU A 39 36.57 -25.74 -12.09
C LEU A 39 35.25 -26.40 -11.65
N ARG A 40 35.18 -26.99 -10.45
CA ARG A 40 34.00 -27.73 -9.96
C ARG A 40 33.02 -26.89 -9.15
N THR A 41 33.35 -25.64 -8.80
CA THR A 41 32.48 -24.76 -7.97
C THR A 41 31.90 -23.57 -8.73
N LEU A 42 32.16 -23.44 -10.04
CA LEU A 42 31.70 -22.34 -10.88
C LEU A 42 30.15 -22.20 -10.98
N PRO A 43 29.37 -23.30 -11.02
CA PRO A 43 27.91 -23.15 -11.19
C PRO A 43 27.21 -22.55 -9.97
N LEU A 44 27.67 -22.80 -8.75
CA LEU A 44 27.03 -22.33 -7.53
C LEU A 44 27.25 -20.83 -7.26
N VAL A 45 28.42 -20.30 -7.63
CA VAL A 45 28.75 -18.88 -7.45
C VAL A 45 28.02 -18.01 -8.50
N LEU A 46 27.87 -18.51 -9.74
CA LEU A 46 27.08 -17.87 -10.79
C LEU A 46 25.58 -17.86 -10.43
N LEU A 47 25.05 -18.92 -9.82
CA LEU A 47 23.69 -18.98 -9.34
C LEU A 47 23.45 -17.99 -8.18
N ALA A 48 24.38 -17.85 -7.25
CA ALA A 48 24.30 -16.91 -6.15
C ALA A 48 24.37 -15.45 -6.62
N CYS A 49 25.17 -15.15 -7.65
CA CYS A 49 25.23 -13.82 -8.26
C CYS A 49 23.99 -13.51 -9.09
N LEU A 50 23.41 -14.49 -9.79
CA LEU A 50 22.12 -14.36 -10.49
C LEU A 50 20.95 -14.18 -9.50
N PHE A 51 20.96 -14.88 -8.37
CA PHE A 51 19.93 -14.70 -7.32
C PHE A 51 20.04 -13.33 -6.65
N ALA A 52 21.24 -12.81 -6.41
CA ALA A 52 21.42 -11.46 -5.85
C ALA A 52 21.02 -10.35 -6.85
N CYS A 53 21.21 -10.57 -8.16
CA CYS A 53 20.72 -9.66 -9.20
C CYS A 53 19.20 -9.74 -9.38
N LEU A 54 18.59 -10.92 -9.28
CA LEU A 54 17.14 -11.11 -9.36
C LEU A 54 16.39 -10.53 -8.13
N CYS A 55 16.96 -10.64 -6.92
CA CYS A 55 16.39 -10.00 -5.74
C CYS A 55 16.53 -8.47 -5.75
N GLY A 56 17.49 -7.89 -6.48
CA GLY A 56 17.66 -6.44 -6.63
C GLY A 56 16.73 -5.80 -7.67
N ALA A 57 16.16 -6.59 -8.58
CA ALA A 57 15.30 -6.10 -9.66
C ALA A 57 13.81 -6.01 -9.29
N ILE A 58 13.40 -6.53 -8.12
CA ILE A 58 11.99 -6.57 -7.69
C ILE A 58 11.60 -5.38 -6.80
N CYS A 59 12.55 -4.56 -6.37
CA CYS A 59 12.31 -3.42 -5.48
C CYS A 59 12.67 -2.09 -6.14
N SER A 60 11.90 -1.65 -7.16
CA SER A 60 11.86 -0.22 -7.48
C SER A 60 10.70 0.44 -6.73
N PRO A 61 10.92 1.57 -6.04
CA PRO A 61 9.86 2.30 -5.31
C PRO A 61 8.71 2.76 -6.22
N GLU A 62 8.94 2.87 -7.52
CA GLU A 62 7.97 3.37 -8.49
C GLU A 62 6.87 2.36 -8.86
N ALA A 63 7.18 1.07 -8.88
CA ALA A 63 6.14 0.03 -9.04
C ALA A 63 5.20 -0.04 -7.82
N PHE A 64 5.64 0.49 -6.69
CA PHE A 64 4.90 0.52 -5.42
C PHE A 64 3.86 1.65 -5.39
N ALA A 65 4.15 2.80 -6.00
CA ALA A 65 3.23 3.95 -6.00
C ALA A 65 1.97 3.71 -6.84
N GLN A 66 2.00 2.80 -7.81
CA GLN A 66 0.86 2.52 -8.70
C GLN A 66 -0.07 1.41 -8.21
N ARG A 67 0.32 0.67 -7.17
CA ARG A 67 -0.48 -0.41 -6.53
C ARG A 67 -0.49 -0.27 -5.01
N ALA A 68 -0.62 0.94 -4.50
CA ALA A 68 -0.80 1.15 -3.08
C ALA A 68 -2.04 0.35 -2.62
N ILE A 69 -1.85 -0.49 -1.60
CA ILE A 69 -2.98 -0.89 -0.76
C ILE A 69 -3.56 0.43 -0.29
N PRO A 70 -4.86 0.71 -0.53
CA PRO A 70 -5.44 1.95 -0.06
C PRO A 70 -5.07 2.08 1.41
N ARG A 71 -4.41 3.17 1.78
CA ARG A 71 -4.41 3.57 3.18
C ARG A 71 -5.89 3.83 3.44
N THR A 72 -6.57 2.84 4.00
CA THR A 72 -8.00 2.96 4.29
C THR A 72 -8.15 4.25 5.05
N THR A 73 -8.89 5.21 4.49
CA THR A 73 -9.38 6.33 5.24
C THR A 73 -10.01 5.73 6.48
N TRP A 74 -9.44 6.03 7.64
CA TRP A 74 -9.91 5.59 8.93
C TRP A 74 -11.35 6.07 9.05
N ASP A 75 -12.31 5.17 8.76
CA ASP A 75 -13.70 5.52 8.73
C ASP A 75 -14.11 5.85 10.17
N GLU A 76 -14.49 7.10 10.42
CA GLU A 76 -14.95 7.54 11.74
C GLU A 76 -16.11 6.67 12.27
N LYS A 77 -16.83 5.99 11.36
CA LYS A 77 -17.90 5.05 11.73
C LYS A 77 -17.41 3.78 12.43
N THR A 78 -16.14 3.39 12.32
CA THR A 78 -15.57 2.23 13.02
C THR A 78 -14.82 2.60 14.30
N SER A 79 -14.80 3.89 14.69
CA SER A 79 -14.08 4.40 15.85
C SER A 79 -14.68 4.00 17.22
N GLN A 80 -15.72 3.18 17.24
CA GLN A 80 -16.20 2.57 18.49
C GLN A 80 -15.32 1.35 18.83
N ASP A 81 -14.07 1.61 19.21
CA ASP A 81 -13.26 0.61 19.90
C ASP A 81 -13.95 0.31 21.24
N PRO A 82 -14.39 -0.93 21.51
CA PRO A 82 -14.99 -1.23 22.78
C PRO A 82 -13.99 -0.84 23.88
N ARG A 83 -14.48 -0.11 24.86
CA ARG A 83 -13.70 0.24 26.07
C ARG A 83 -12.98 -1.02 26.55
N PRO A 84 -11.76 -0.94 27.08
CA PRO A 84 -11.13 -2.11 27.64
C PRO A 84 -12.12 -2.74 28.64
N ASP A 85 -12.55 -3.98 28.36
CA ASP A 85 -13.49 -4.70 29.21
C ASP A 85 -12.93 -4.81 30.62
N LEU A 86 -13.49 -4.00 31.51
CA LEU A 86 -13.28 -4.11 32.95
C LEU A 86 -14.57 -4.66 33.55
N PRO A 87 -14.49 -5.67 34.41
CA PRO A 87 -15.67 -6.13 35.15
C PRO A 87 -16.18 -4.97 35.99
N GLY A 88 -17.40 -4.48 35.71
CA GLY A 88 -18.10 -3.50 36.55
C GLY A 88 -18.59 -2.21 35.89
N LEU A 89 -18.29 -1.92 34.63
CA LEU A 89 -18.80 -0.72 33.93
C LEU A 89 -19.86 -1.04 32.87
N SER A 90 -21.00 -1.56 33.31
CA SER A 90 -22.23 -1.62 32.53
C SER A 90 -23.18 -0.51 32.99
N GLY A 91 -23.45 0.44 32.11
CA GLY A 91 -24.63 1.31 32.23
C GLY A 91 -24.34 2.80 32.27
N THR A 92 -24.51 3.48 31.15
CA THR A 92 -25.57 4.47 30.92
C THR A 92 -25.46 4.98 29.49
N SER A 93 -26.53 4.78 28.73
CA SER A 93 -26.79 5.42 27.45
C SER A 93 -27.07 6.92 27.66
N GLY A 94 -26.24 7.78 27.07
CA GLY A 94 -26.50 9.21 26.95
C GLY A 94 -26.76 9.56 25.48
N PRO A 95 -27.45 10.68 25.18
CA PRO A 95 -28.07 10.94 23.89
C PRO A 95 -27.09 11.34 22.80
N SER A 96 -27.50 11.04 21.57
CA SER A 96 -26.86 11.39 20.31
C SER A 96 -26.73 12.90 20.12
N ASP A 97 -25.49 13.40 20.02
CA ASP A 97 -25.21 14.73 19.51
C ASP A 97 -24.41 14.65 18.20
N THR A 98 -24.94 15.34 17.21
CA THR A 98 -24.37 15.57 15.86
C THR A 98 -22.99 16.25 15.95
N PRO A 99 -21.98 15.87 15.12
CA PRO A 99 -20.67 16.50 15.18
C PRO A 99 -20.69 17.88 14.54
N GLY A 100 -20.57 18.90 15.38
CA GLY A 100 -20.17 20.24 14.98
C GLY A 100 -18.66 20.27 14.74
N GLN A 101 -18.23 20.96 13.68
CA GLN A 101 -16.83 21.26 13.38
C GLN A 101 -16.14 21.85 14.62
N THR A 102 -15.20 21.10 15.21
CA THR A 102 -14.35 21.61 16.28
C THR A 102 -12.96 21.89 15.71
N ASN A 103 -12.51 23.14 15.83
CA ASN A 103 -11.15 23.55 15.57
C ASN A 103 -10.17 22.74 16.44
N PRO A 104 -8.96 22.42 15.98
CA PRO A 104 -7.95 21.72 16.76
C PRO A 104 -7.60 22.54 18.01
N VAL A 105 -7.73 21.91 19.17
CA VAL A 105 -7.31 22.49 20.47
C VAL A 105 -5.80 22.61 20.48
N PRO A 106 -5.23 23.80 20.79
CA PRO A 106 -3.79 23.97 20.85
C PRO A 106 -3.14 23.13 21.95
N PRO A 107 -1.87 22.70 21.80
CA PRO A 107 -1.16 21.82 22.74
C PRO A 107 -1.07 22.30 24.21
N SER A 108 -1.36 23.59 24.44
CA SER A 108 -1.36 24.22 25.78
C SER A 108 -2.55 23.81 26.66
N ASP A 109 -3.60 23.17 26.12
CA ASP A 109 -4.83 22.89 26.84
C ASP A 109 -4.91 21.47 27.44
N LEU A 110 -3.80 20.72 27.39
CA LEU A 110 -3.69 19.47 28.16
C LEU A 110 -3.60 19.80 29.66
N PRO A 111 -4.42 19.16 30.49
CA PRO A 111 -4.32 19.35 31.93
C PRO A 111 -2.90 18.97 32.39
N SER A 112 -2.24 19.91 33.08
CA SER A 112 -0.91 19.69 33.66
C SER A 112 -0.94 18.53 34.65
N ASP A 113 0.22 17.93 34.94
CA ASP A 113 0.32 16.88 35.96
C ASP A 113 -0.26 17.33 37.30
N ALA A 114 -0.16 18.62 37.61
CA ALA A 114 -0.75 19.25 38.81
C ALA A 114 -2.28 19.32 38.72
N GLU A 115 -2.87 19.59 37.56
CA GLU A 115 -4.33 19.58 37.36
C GLU A 115 -4.91 18.17 37.35
N LEU A 116 -4.18 17.20 36.77
CA LEU A 116 -4.55 15.79 36.87
C LEU A 116 -4.45 15.29 38.31
N ALA A 117 -3.42 15.71 39.06
CA ALA A 117 -3.31 15.40 40.50
C ALA A 117 -4.44 16.02 41.33
N LYS A 118 -4.90 17.24 41.02
CA LYS A 118 -6.05 17.85 41.67
C LYS A 118 -7.36 17.14 41.33
N ARG A 119 -7.57 16.71 40.08
CA ARG A 119 -8.74 15.90 39.69
C ARG A 119 -8.75 14.54 40.39
N THR A 120 -7.55 13.92 40.60
CA THR A 120 -7.37 12.66 41.32
C THR A 120 -7.65 12.80 42.86
N GLN A 121 -7.34 13.95 43.49
CA GLN A 121 -7.68 14.19 44.86
C GLN A 121 -9.19 14.32 45.12
N ASN A 122 -9.94 14.88 44.19
CA ASN A 122 -11.39 15.04 44.27
C ASN A 122 -12.19 13.80 43.87
N ALA A 123 -11.55 12.79 43.27
CA ALA A 123 -12.20 11.60 42.70
C ALA A 123 -11.98 10.31 43.56
N ARG A 124 -11.64 10.44 44.83
CA ARG A 124 -11.39 9.29 45.72
C ARG A 124 -12.60 8.39 46.01
N GLU A 125 -13.77 8.73 45.43
CA GLU A 125 -14.99 7.93 45.61
C GLU A 125 -15.63 7.63 44.24
N VAL A 126 -15.00 6.74 43.46
CA VAL A 126 -15.71 6.09 42.34
C VAL A 126 -16.11 4.69 42.81
N PRO A 127 -17.39 4.41 43.03
CA PRO A 127 -17.84 3.07 43.33
C PRO A 127 -17.61 2.18 42.12
N GLY A 128 -16.67 1.28 42.18
CA GLY A 128 -16.53 0.23 41.16
C GLY A 128 -15.21 0.10 40.42
N GLY A 129 -14.11 0.69 40.88
CA GLY A 129 -12.90 -0.02 40.55
C GLY A 129 -11.80 0.57 39.72
N VAL A 130 -11.94 1.68 38.97
CA VAL A 130 -10.78 2.28 38.28
C VAL A 130 -10.27 3.47 39.09
N PRO A 131 -8.98 3.49 39.49
CA PRO A 131 -8.39 4.65 40.14
C PRO A 131 -8.57 5.92 39.32
N ALA A 132 -8.81 7.05 40.00
CA ALA A 132 -9.12 8.31 39.35
C ALA A 132 -8.01 8.83 38.42
N ASP A 133 -6.75 8.51 38.72
CA ASP A 133 -5.61 8.84 37.88
C ASP A 133 -5.61 8.03 36.54
N LEU A 134 -6.02 6.76 36.59
CA LEU A 134 -6.18 5.93 35.40
C LEU A 134 -7.41 6.33 34.58
N GLN A 135 -8.50 6.71 35.24
CA GLN A 135 -9.68 7.25 34.55
C GLN A 135 -9.34 8.58 33.85
N ALA A 136 -8.63 9.48 34.50
CA ALA A 136 -8.21 10.74 33.91
C ALA A 136 -7.25 10.53 32.69
N LEU A 137 -6.38 9.52 32.76
CA LEU A 137 -5.54 9.13 31.63
C LEU A 137 -6.35 8.58 30.47
N PHE A 138 -7.37 7.77 30.73
CA PHE A 138 -8.28 7.25 29.73
C PHE A 138 -9.06 8.38 29.04
N ASP A 139 -9.61 9.32 29.81
CA ASP A 139 -10.36 10.46 29.28
C ASP A 139 -9.45 11.36 28.42
N ALA A 140 -8.22 11.61 28.90
CA ALA A 140 -7.21 12.34 28.12
C ALA A 140 -6.86 11.62 26.82
N ALA A 141 -6.73 10.29 26.87
CA ALA A 141 -6.43 9.49 25.69
C ALA A 141 -7.56 9.55 24.63
N GLN A 142 -8.81 9.52 25.07
CA GLN A 142 -9.96 9.66 24.15
C GLN A 142 -10.02 11.04 23.48
N GLN A 143 -9.55 12.08 24.15
CA GLN A 143 -9.54 13.45 23.65
C GLN A 143 -8.31 13.79 22.81
N ALA A 144 -7.25 12.99 22.90
CA ALA A 144 -6.00 13.23 22.20
C ALA A 144 -6.16 13.21 20.68
N ARG A 145 -5.69 14.25 20.02
CA ARG A 145 -5.72 14.44 18.55
C ARG A 145 -4.33 14.61 17.96
N ALA A 146 -3.30 14.72 18.78
CA ALA A 146 -1.93 14.94 18.35
C ALA A 146 -0.96 13.88 18.91
N VAL A 147 0.09 13.60 18.15
CA VAL A 147 1.15 12.66 18.54
C VAL A 147 1.79 13.04 19.88
N ILE A 148 1.98 14.34 20.14
CA ILE A 148 2.62 14.83 21.37
C ILE A 148 1.77 14.51 22.62
N GLU A 149 0.46 14.59 22.51
CA GLU A 149 -0.47 14.27 23.60
C GLU A 149 -0.39 12.79 23.96
N LEU A 150 -0.41 11.93 22.94
CA LEU A 150 -0.29 10.48 23.13
C LEU A 150 1.09 10.07 23.67
N ASN A 151 2.16 10.82 23.37
CA ASN A 151 3.47 10.59 23.99
C ASN A 151 3.41 10.70 25.51
N SER A 152 2.82 11.78 26.03
CA SER A 152 2.68 11.98 27.49
C SER A 152 1.86 10.86 28.13
N ILE A 153 0.75 10.48 27.50
CA ILE A 153 -0.13 9.41 28.01
C ILE A 153 0.61 8.08 28.04
N ILE A 154 1.33 7.73 26.97
CA ILE A 154 2.09 6.48 26.88
C ILE A 154 3.16 6.42 27.98
N GLU A 155 3.92 7.49 28.19
CA GLU A 155 4.96 7.51 29.23
C GLU A 155 4.35 7.37 30.65
N ARG A 156 3.24 8.01 30.92
CA ARG A 156 2.53 7.86 32.20
C ARG A 156 1.99 6.44 32.39
N CYS A 157 1.43 5.85 31.33
CA CYS A 157 0.98 4.46 31.38
C CYS A 157 2.15 3.49 31.61
N LYS A 158 3.32 3.72 31.00
CA LYS A 158 4.52 2.90 31.26
C LYS A 158 4.95 2.96 32.71
N ASN A 159 4.95 4.15 33.31
CA ASN A 159 5.32 4.34 34.71
C ASN A 159 4.36 3.56 35.62
N ILE A 160 3.05 3.68 35.43
CA ILE A 160 2.05 2.95 36.21
C ILE A 160 2.16 1.43 35.99
N ALA A 161 2.36 0.99 34.77
CA ALA A 161 2.50 -0.43 34.41
C ALA A 161 3.75 -1.06 35.05
N GLY A 162 4.81 -0.28 35.24
CA GLY A 162 6.08 -0.68 35.90
C GLY A 162 6.09 -0.53 37.43
N ASP A 163 5.13 0.19 38.00
CA ASP A 163 5.09 0.46 39.44
C ASP A 163 4.67 -0.80 40.24
N SER A 164 5.63 -1.37 40.96
CA SER A 164 5.39 -2.56 41.79
C SER A 164 4.50 -2.30 43.02
N THR A 165 4.29 -1.04 43.39
CA THR A 165 3.41 -0.66 44.52
C THR A 165 1.93 -0.71 44.13
N ARG A 166 1.62 -0.65 42.85
CA ARG A 166 0.27 -0.78 42.28
C ARG A 166 -0.20 -2.23 42.25
N ILE A 167 -1.49 -2.44 42.46
CA ILE A 167 -2.08 -3.77 42.29
C ILE A 167 -2.06 -4.25 40.87
N VAL A 168 -2.11 -5.56 40.66
CA VAL A 168 -1.95 -6.20 39.33
C VAL A 168 -3.01 -5.72 38.33
N SER A 169 -4.27 -5.51 38.78
CA SER A 169 -5.37 -5.03 37.93
C SER A 169 -5.11 -3.63 37.39
N GLU A 170 -4.59 -2.70 38.20
CA GLU A 170 -4.24 -1.35 37.78
C GLU A 170 -3.10 -1.35 36.75
N ARG A 171 -2.06 -2.15 36.98
CA ARG A 171 -0.95 -2.32 36.06
C ARG A 171 -1.42 -2.92 34.73
N ASN A 172 -2.30 -3.90 34.77
CA ASN A 172 -2.88 -4.51 33.57
C ASN A 172 -3.79 -3.53 32.80
N TYR A 173 -4.59 -2.73 33.52
CA TYR A 173 -5.39 -1.67 32.90
C TYR A 173 -4.49 -0.64 32.20
N SER A 174 -3.43 -0.20 32.90
CA SER A 174 -2.47 0.74 32.32
C SER A 174 -1.78 0.18 31.07
N LYS A 175 -1.45 -1.13 31.02
CA LYS A 175 -0.93 -1.78 29.82
C LYS A 175 -1.94 -1.75 28.68
N LYS A 176 -3.22 -2.03 28.93
CA LYS A 176 -4.27 -1.96 27.92
C LYS A 176 -4.46 -0.53 27.38
N LEU A 177 -4.41 0.47 28.29
CA LEU A 177 -4.50 1.87 27.88
C LEU A 177 -3.26 2.31 27.10
N LEU A 178 -2.07 1.87 27.49
CA LEU A 178 -0.83 2.08 26.73
C LEU A 178 -0.95 1.49 25.34
N SER A 179 -1.44 0.26 25.23
CA SER A 179 -1.67 -0.41 23.95
C SER A 179 -2.62 0.41 23.07
N TRP A 180 -3.72 0.91 23.65
CA TRP A 180 -4.67 1.75 22.92
C TRP A 180 -4.02 3.05 22.44
N ALA A 181 -3.33 3.77 23.32
CA ALA A 181 -2.68 5.03 22.99
C ALA A 181 -1.55 4.87 21.95
N ALA A 182 -0.76 3.80 22.07
CA ALA A 182 0.27 3.48 21.10
C ALA A 182 -0.33 3.16 19.73
N ASN A 183 -1.40 2.35 19.66
CA ASN A 183 -2.11 2.09 18.41
C ASN A 183 -2.63 3.39 17.77
N ARG A 184 -3.28 4.25 18.57
CA ARG A 184 -3.79 5.54 18.07
C ARG A 184 -2.66 6.47 17.59
N ARG A 185 -1.51 6.50 18.28
CA ARG A 185 -0.34 7.27 17.84
C ARG A 185 0.22 6.74 16.53
N GLY A 186 0.26 5.42 16.36
CA GLY A 186 0.64 4.77 15.11
C GLY A 186 -0.29 5.14 13.95
N GLU A 187 -1.61 5.16 14.20
CA GLU A 187 -2.60 5.61 13.21
C GLU A 187 -2.33 7.04 12.74
N LEU A 188 -2.21 8.00 13.69
CA LEU A 188 -1.90 9.40 13.36
C LEU A 188 -0.61 9.55 12.55
N ARG A 189 0.44 8.78 12.88
CA ARG A 189 1.69 8.79 12.13
C ARG A 189 1.53 8.24 10.72
N SER A 190 0.72 7.19 10.57
CA SER A 190 0.40 6.61 9.27
C SER A 190 -0.40 7.58 8.38
N ASP A 191 -1.35 8.31 8.97
CA ASP A 191 -2.10 9.35 8.27
C ASP A 191 -1.17 10.50 7.80
N MET A 192 -0.31 10.98 8.69
CA MET A 192 0.70 11.99 8.36
C MET A 192 1.65 11.48 7.27
N ALA A 193 2.05 10.20 7.29
CA ALA A 193 2.86 9.61 6.23
C ALA A 193 2.13 9.64 4.88
N GLY A 194 0.79 9.41 4.89
CA GLY A 194 -0.05 9.55 3.70
C GLY A 194 -0.01 10.95 3.10
N GLU A 195 -0.12 11.98 3.94
CA GLU A 195 0.00 13.37 3.53
C GLU A 195 1.40 13.70 2.97
N MET A 196 2.47 13.16 3.60
CA MET A 196 3.84 13.35 3.10
C MET A 196 4.03 12.70 1.72
N VAL A 197 3.46 11.52 1.48
CA VAL A 197 3.47 10.89 0.15
C VAL A 197 2.76 11.77 -0.87
N ALA A 198 1.58 12.31 -0.55
CA ALA A 198 0.83 13.21 -1.43
C ALA A 198 1.65 14.47 -1.78
N ASN A 199 2.45 14.97 -0.84
CA ASN A 199 3.34 16.11 -1.00
C ASN A 199 4.72 15.75 -1.56
N ARG A 200 4.94 14.50 -1.99
CA ARG A 200 6.22 13.98 -2.52
C ARG A 200 7.40 14.02 -1.54
N GLN A 201 7.13 14.06 -0.26
CA GLN A 201 8.11 14.01 0.83
C GLN A 201 8.34 12.56 1.27
N LEU A 202 8.89 11.72 0.37
CA LEU A 202 8.96 10.28 0.55
C LEU A 202 9.85 9.85 1.74
N ALA A 203 10.93 10.58 2.02
CA ALA A 203 11.82 10.27 3.13
C ALA A 203 11.15 10.52 4.49
N GLU A 204 10.37 11.59 4.62
CA GLU A 204 9.57 11.92 5.79
C GLU A 204 8.46 10.88 5.99
N ALA A 205 7.77 10.49 4.91
CA ALA A 205 6.76 9.45 4.94
C ALA A 205 7.33 8.11 5.45
N GLU A 206 8.49 7.69 4.94
CA GLU A 206 9.16 6.47 5.40
C GLU A 206 9.54 6.51 6.89
N ASN A 207 9.99 7.66 7.40
CA ASN A 207 10.29 7.82 8.82
C ASN A 207 9.03 7.73 9.69
N LEU A 208 7.92 8.31 9.24
CA LEU A 208 6.63 8.22 9.92
C LEU A 208 6.07 6.80 9.92
N ASP A 209 6.14 6.09 8.78
CA ASP A 209 5.72 4.69 8.68
C ASP A 209 6.55 3.79 9.59
N ARG A 210 7.86 4.02 9.70
CA ARG A 210 8.73 3.28 10.64
C ARG A 210 8.34 3.56 12.08
N ALA A 211 8.06 4.81 12.43
CA ALA A 211 7.61 5.17 13.77
C ALA A 211 6.21 4.61 14.09
N ALA A 212 5.30 4.52 13.10
CA ALA A 212 4.00 3.87 13.24
C ALA A 212 4.15 2.36 13.47
N LEU A 213 5.06 1.71 12.73
CA LEU A 213 5.40 0.29 12.92
C LEU A 213 5.83 -0.02 14.36
N ASP A 214 6.68 0.82 14.94
CA ASP A 214 7.15 0.65 16.32
C ASP A 214 5.99 0.86 17.32
N ASP A 215 5.06 1.77 17.03
CA ASP A 215 3.87 2.00 17.85
C ASP A 215 2.92 0.80 17.83
N PHE A 216 2.66 0.21 16.67
CA PHE A 216 1.82 -0.99 16.59
C PHE A 216 2.45 -2.18 17.28
N ARG A 217 3.78 -2.35 17.19
CA ARG A 217 4.52 -3.36 17.96
C ARG A 217 4.42 -3.12 19.48
N LEU A 218 4.57 -1.87 19.89
CA LEU A 218 4.40 -1.49 21.31
C LEU A 218 2.98 -1.79 21.80
N ALA A 219 1.97 -1.52 20.98
CA ALA A 219 0.59 -1.82 21.28
C ALA A 219 0.37 -3.33 21.48
N ILE A 220 0.85 -4.16 20.57
CA ILE A 220 0.75 -5.63 20.63
C ILE A 220 1.52 -6.19 21.84
N GLN A 221 2.69 -5.65 22.15
CA GLN A 221 3.48 -6.08 23.32
C GLN A 221 2.73 -5.89 24.64
N ASN A 222 1.92 -4.84 24.75
CA ASN A 222 1.19 -4.50 25.95
C ASN A 222 -0.23 -5.10 26.00
N ASP A 223 -0.81 -5.38 24.86
CA ASP A 223 -2.09 -6.08 24.72
C ASP A 223 -2.07 -6.97 23.44
N PRO A 224 -1.62 -8.22 23.56
CA PRO A 224 -1.58 -9.14 22.40
C PRO A 224 -2.97 -9.46 21.80
N GLY A 225 -4.04 -9.21 22.54
CA GLY A 225 -5.43 -9.38 22.10
C GLY A 225 -5.99 -8.22 21.30
N ARG A 226 -5.23 -7.14 21.11
CA ARG A 226 -5.68 -5.95 20.36
C ARG A 226 -5.63 -6.20 18.86
N TRP A 227 -6.71 -6.72 18.30
CA TRP A 227 -6.81 -7.06 16.89
C TRP A 227 -6.54 -5.88 15.94
N ARG A 228 -6.94 -4.63 16.32
CA ARG A 228 -6.67 -3.43 15.52
C ARG A 228 -5.17 -3.17 15.35
N ALA A 229 -4.37 -3.38 16.40
CA ALA A 229 -2.93 -3.21 16.31
C ALA A 229 -2.27 -4.25 15.39
N HIS A 230 -2.76 -5.49 15.39
CA HIS A 230 -2.33 -6.50 14.42
C HIS A 230 -2.72 -6.13 12.99
N HIS A 231 -3.95 -5.64 12.78
CA HIS A 231 -4.39 -5.18 11.47
C HIS A 231 -3.52 -4.04 10.95
N ASN A 232 -3.31 -3.00 11.76
CA ASN A 232 -2.52 -1.83 11.39
C ASN A 232 -1.06 -2.19 11.14
N LEU A 233 -0.49 -3.10 11.93
CA LEU A 233 0.82 -3.69 11.67
C LEU A 233 0.86 -4.38 10.31
N GLY A 234 -0.17 -5.16 9.97
CA GLY A 234 -0.30 -5.82 8.67
C GLY A 234 -0.31 -4.83 7.51
N VAL A 235 -1.03 -3.72 7.64
CA VAL A 235 -1.11 -2.67 6.61
C VAL A 235 0.26 -2.02 6.38
N ILE A 236 0.96 -1.61 7.43
CA ILE A 236 2.29 -0.99 7.32
C ILE A 236 3.32 -1.97 6.72
N LEU A 237 3.29 -3.23 7.14
CA LEU A 237 4.17 -4.26 6.58
C LEU A 237 3.87 -4.50 5.09
N ALA A 238 2.60 -4.48 4.70
CA ALA A 238 2.20 -4.61 3.30
C ALA A 238 2.66 -3.41 2.46
N ILE A 239 2.56 -2.19 2.99
CA ILE A 239 3.09 -0.97 2.35
C ILE A 239 4.62 -1.09 2.19
N ALA A 240 5.33 -1.61 3.20
CA ALA A 240 6.77 -1.84 3.14
C ALA A 240 7.18 -3.03 2.25
N GLY A 241 6.23 -3.79 1.67
CA GLY A 241 6.49 -4.96 0.84
C GLY A 241 6.81 -6.24 1.62
N ASP A 242 6.74 -6.22 2.94
CA ASP A 242 6.92 -7.42 3.78
C ASP A 242 5.61 -8.24 3.84
N PHE A 243 5.25 -8.78 2.70
CA PHE A 243 4.00 -9.52 2.52
C PHE A 243 3.87 -10.75 3.43
N SER A 244 4.98 -11.38 3.78
CA SER A 244 4.96 -12.59 4.61
C SER A 244 4.54 -12.27 6.04
N ASN A 245 5.11 -11.24 6.64
CA ASN A 245 4.74 -10.78 7.98
C ASN A 245 3.37 -10.08 7.98
N ALA A 246 2.98 -9.40 6.90
CA ALA A 246 1.65 -8.81 6.75
C ALA A 246 0.54 -9.89 6.78
N ILE A 247 0.71 -11.01 6.05
CA ILE A 247 -0.23 -12.15 6.08
C ILE A 247 -0.36 -12.71 7.50
N GLN A 248 0.74 -12.83 8.25
CA GLN A 248 0.69 -13.29 9.65
C GLN A 248 -0.09 -12.32 10.53
N ALA A 249 0.13 -11.02 10.38
CA ALA A 249 -0.55 -9.99 11.15
C ALA A 249 -2.07 -9.96 10.84
N PHE A 250 -2.47 -10.04 9.57
CA PHE A 250 -3.88 -10.14 9.20
C PHE A 250 -4.51 -11.47 9.67
N SER A 251 -3.77 -12.58 9.61
CA SER A 251 -4.25 -13.87 10.12
C SER A 251 -4.51 -13.80 11.62
N LYS A 252 -3.64 -13.12 12.38
CA LYS A 252 -3.86 -12.89 13.81
C LYS A 252 -5.05 -11.95 14.06
N THR A 253 -5.24 -10.95 13.21
CA THR A 253 -6.44 -10.11 13.25
C THR A 253 -7.70 -10.92 13.08
N ILE A 254 -7.75 -11.82 12.10
CA ILE A 254 -8.90 -12.69 11.81
C ILE A 254 -9.15 -13.66 12.98
N GLU A 255 -8.09 -14.22 13.57
CA GLU A 255 -8.22 -15.09 14.76
C GLU A 255 -8.88 -14.34 15.92
N LEU A 256 -8.47 -13.09 16.18
CA LEU A 256 -8.96 -12.27 17.28
C LEU A 256 -10.33 -11.63 17.00
N ASN A 257 -10.59 -11.28 15.72
CA ASN A 257 -11.87 -10.71 15.28
C ASN A 257 -12.28 -11.33 13.91
N PRO A 258 -12.96 -12.48 13.89
CA PRO A 258 -13.32 -13.17 12.66
C PRO A 258 -14.42 -12.48 11.84
N LYS A 259 -14.99 -11.37 12.33
CA LYS A 259 -16.00 -10.58 11.61
C LYS A 259 -15.42 -9.31 10.96
N PHE A 260 -14.12 -9.09 11.05
CA PHE A 260 -13.50 -7.89 10.50
C PHE A 260 -13.18 -8.09 9.01
N VAL A 261 -14.03 -7.54 8.16
CA VAL A 261 -14.03 -7.71 6.69
C VAL A 261 -12.70 -7.28 6.07
N GLU A 262 -12.14 -6.17 6.52
CA GLU A 262 -10.92 -5.56 5.97
C GLU A 262 -9.69 -6.45 6.15
N ALA A 263 -9.65 -7.28 7.20
CA ALA A 263 -8.52 -8.20 7.39
C ALA A 263 -8.50 -9.30 6.33
N PHE A 264 -9.67 -9.85 5.98
CA PHE A 264 -9.79 -10.79 4.86
C PHE A 264 -9.49 -10.11 3.54
N HIS A 265 -10.05 -8.92 3.29
CA HIS A 265 -9.79 -8.15 2.08
C HIS A 265 -8.30 -7.91 1.88
N ASN A 266 -7.62 -7.34 2.87
CA ASN A 266 -6.19 -6.99 2.77
C ASN A 266 -5.32 -8.25 2.64
N ARG A 267 -5.65 -9.35 3.32
CA ARG A 267 -4.92 -10.61 3.19
C ARG A 267 -5.12 -11.22 1.80
N GLY A 268 -6.35 -11.18 1.28
CA GLY A 268 -6.69 -11.61 -0.08
C GLY A 268 -5.94 -10.83 -1.14
N GLU A 269 -5.84 -9.50 -1.00
CA GLU A 269 -5.05 -8.64 -1.89
C GLU A 269 -3.57 -9.03 -1.90
N ILE A 270 -2.99 -9.33 -0.74
CA ILE A 270 -1.59 -9.78 -0.67
C ILE A 270 -1.44 -11.18 -1.28
N HIS A 271 -2.37 -12.11 -1.04
CA HIS A 271 -2.36 -13.41 -1.69
C HIS A 271 -2.42 -13.27 -3.21
N PHE A 272 -3.28 -12.41 -3.74
CA PHE A 272 -3.36 -12.11 -5.16
C PHE A 272 -2.02 -11.58 -5.71
N ARG A 273 -1.41 -10.58 -5.06
CA ARG A 273 -0.10 -10.02 -5.47
C ARG A 273 1.03 -11.05 -5.45
N LYS A 274 0.95 -12.04 -4.58
CA LYS A 274 1.91 -13.14 -4.50
C LYS A 274 1.63 -14.27 -5.51
N GLY A 275 0.58 -14.16 -6.32
CA GLY A 275 0.16 -15.21 -7.25
C GLY A 275 -0.60 -16.37 -6.60
N ASN A 276 -0.94 -16.28 -5.32
CA ASN A 276 -1.70 -17.28 -4.58
C ASN A 276 -3.21 -17.06 -4.80
N HIS A 277 -3.66 -17.20 -6.04
CA HIS A 277 -5.00 -16.77 -6.46
C HIS A 277 -6.14 -17.54 -5.77
N ASP A 278 -5.97 -18.83 -5.51
CA ASP A 278 -6.97 -19.63 -4.78
C ASP A 278 -7.14 -19.10 -3.35
N ALA A 279 -6.05 -18.85 -2.63
CA ALA A 279 -6.12 -18.30 -1.27
C ALA A 279 -6.73 -16.88 -1.26
N ALA A 280 -6.49 -16.07 -2.30
CA ALA A 280 -7.12 -14.77 -2.46
C ALA A 280 -8.64 -14.90 -2.63
N ILE A 281 -9.11 -15.86 -3.48
CA ILE A 281 -10.54 -16.14 -3.67
C ILE A 281 -11.19 -16.58 -2.36
N ASP A 282 -10.55 -17.44 -1.58
CA ASP A 282 -11.05 -17.89 -0.30
C ASP A 282 -11.24 -16.71 0.67
N ASP A 283 -10.26 -15.83 0.77
CA ASP A 283 -10.34 -14.64 1.61
C ASP A 283 -11.44 -13.69 1.15
N TYR A 284 -11.54 -13.40 -0.16
CA TYR A 284 -12.62 -12.57 -0.68
C TYR A 284 -14.01 -13.23 -0.48
N ASN A 285 -14.12 -14.55 -0.57
CA ASN A 285 -15.36 -15.25 -0.26
C ASN A 285 -15.79 -15.05 1.19
N GLN A 286 -14.85 -15.14 2.15
CA GLN A 286 -15.14 -14.87 3.56
C GLN A 286 -15.55 -13.41 3.78
N ALA A 287 -14.82 -12.46 3.18
CA ALA A 287 -15.17 -11.06 3.27
C ALA A 287 -16.56 -10.74 2.69
N ILE A 288 -16.90 -11.26 1.52
CA ILE A 288 -18.23 -11.11 0.88
C ILE A 288 -19.34 -11.77 1.70
N ALA A 289 -19.05 -12.91 2.37
CA ALA A 289 -20.02 -13.53 3.25
C ALA A 289 -20.36 -12.67 4.46
N LEU A 290 -19.39 -11.88 4.95
CA LEU A 290 -19.56 -10.93 6.05
C LEU A 290 -20.23 -9.63 5.60
N ASP A 291 -19.82 -9.08 4.45
CA ASP A 291 -20.42 -7.86 3.88
C ASP A 291 -20.50 -7.96 2.34
N LYS A 292 -21.71 -7.95 1.84
CA LYS A 292 -22.03 -8.03 0.39
C LYS A 292 -22.09 -6.66 -0.29
N GLN A 293 -21.92 -5.56 0.44
CA GLN A 293 -22.06 -4.21 -0.10
C GLN A 293 -20.73 -3.58 -0.50
N VAL A 294 -19.62 -4.27 -0.32
CA VAL A 294 -18.28 -3.78 -0.62
C VAL A 294 -17.88 -4.18 -2.04
N ALA A 295 -17.92 -3.25 -2.97
CA ALA A 295 -17.63 -3.48 -4.39
C ALA A 295 -16.21 -4.01 -4.66
N ASP A 296 -15.22 -3.51 -3.92
CA ASP A 296 -13.80 -3.92 -4.07
C ASP A 296 -13.57 -5.41 -3.80
N LEU A 297 -14.40 -6.06 -2.98
CA LEU A 297 -14.29 -7.50 -2.72
C LEU A 297 -14.64 -8.33 -3.96
N PHE A 298 -15.69 -7.93 -4.66
CA PHE A 298 -16.08 -8.58 -5.92
C PHE A 298 -15.03 -8.30 -7.01
N SER A 299 -14.55 -7.07 -7.15
CA SER A 299 -13.52 -6.71 -8.11
C SER A 299 -12.21 -7.48 -7.85
N GLY A 300 -11.74 -7.54 -6.58
CA GLY A 300 -10.57 -8.32 -6.19
C GLY A 300 -10.72 -9.82 -6.48
N ARG A 301 -11.90 -10.40 -6.18
CA ARG A 301 -12.19 -11.80 -6.51
C ARG A 301 -12.26 -12.02 -8.03
N GLY A 302 -12.83 -11.09 -8.76
CA GLY A 302 -12.83 -11.08 -10.22
C GLY A 302 -11.41 -11.11 -10.81
N ASN A 303 -10.51 -10.26 -10.30
CA ASN A 303 -9.10 -10.27 -10.70
C ASN A 303 -8.43 -11.64 -10.43
N ALA A 304 -8.67 -12.24 -9.27
CA ALA A 304 -8.11 -13.54 -8.92
C ALA A 304 -8.68 -14.68 -9.78
N ARG A 305 -9.98 -14.66 -10.06
CA ARG A 305 -10.65 -15.62 -10.96
C ARG A 305 -10.14 -15.50 -12.38
N PHE A 306 -9.98 -14.27 -12.88
CA PHE A 306 -9.42 -14.03 -14.21
C PHE A 306 -8.01 -14.60 -14.33
N ALA A 307 -7.16 -14.40 -13.33
CA ALA A 307 -5.80 -14.94 -13.31
C ALA A 307 -5.77 -16.48 -13.34
N LEU A 308 -6.84 -17.16 -12.85
CA LEU A 308 -7.01 -18.61 -12.92
C LEU A 308 -7.75 -19.07 -14.21
N GLY A 309 -8.06 -18.16 -15.13
CA GLY A 309 -8.82 -18.50 -16.34
C GLY A 309 -10.31 -18.77 -16.12
N GLN A 310 -10.87 -18.44 -14.96
CA GLN A 310 -12.29 -18.58 -14.63
C GLN A 310 -13.09 -17.37 -15.16
N ILE A 311 -13.13 -17.23 -16.47
CA ILE A 311 -13.52 -16.00 -17.18
C ILE A 311 -14.96 -15.57 -16.87
N GLU A 312 -15.93 -16.47 -17.00
CA GLU A 312 -17.34 -16.13 -16.77
C GLU A 312 -17.61 -15.72 -15.34
N ALA A 313 -16.95 -16.39 -14.39
CA ALA A 313 -17.06 -16.05 -12.97
C ALA A 313 -16.41 -14.71 -12.65
N ALA A 314 -15.28 -14.36 -13.30
CA ALA A 314 -14.63 -13.06 -13.17
C ALA A 314 -15.51 -11.93 -13.69
N LEU A 315 -16.10 -12.12 -14.89
CA LEU A 315 -17.02 -11.13 -15.49
C LEU A 315 -18.27 -10.90 -14.64
N ALA A 316 -18.83 -11.96 -14.05
CA ALA A 316 -19.97 -11.86 -13.13
C ALA A 316 -19.61 -11.08 -11.85
N ASP A 317 -18.39 -11.26 -11.33
CA ASP A 317 -17.89 -10.51 -10.18
C ASP A 317 -17.73 -9.01 -10.52
N TYR A 318 -17.13 -8.67 -11.67
CA TYR A 318 -17.03 -7.27 -12.08
C TYR A 318 -18.40 -6.61 -12.31
N GLN A 319 -19.38 -7.35 -12.86
CA GLN A 319 -20.75 -6.84 -13.00
C GLN A 319 -21.36 -6.53 -11.62
N SER A 320 -21.14 -7.41 -10.64
CA SER A 320 -21.57 -7.19 -9.26
C SER A 320 -20.89 -5.96 -8.66
N ALA A 321 -19.56 -5.84 -8.83
CA ALA A 321 -18.80 -4.68 -8.37
C ALA A 321 -19.28 -3.37 -9.00
N MET A 322 -19.52 -3.34 -10.32
CA MET A 322 -20.03 -2.17 -11.03
C MET A 322 -21.48 -1.81 -10.65
N SER A 323 -22.26 -2.79 -10.19
CA SER A 323 -23.63 -2.53 -9.70
C SER A 323 -23.61 -1.87 -8.33
N LEU A 324 -22.65 -2.24 -7.48
CA LEU A 324 -22.45 -1.66 -6.15
C LEU A 324 -21.77 -0.28 -6.19
N ALA A 325 -20.84 -0.10 -7.12
CA ALA A 325 -20.11 1.15 -7.29
C ALA A 325 -20.10 1.60 -8.76
N PRO A 326 -21.23 2.11 -9.29
CA PRO A 326 -21.40 2.43 -10.71
C PRO A 326 -20.48 3.54 -11.20
N ASP A 327 -20.06 4.42 -10.32
CA ASP A 327 -19.19 5.56 -10.62
C ASP A 327 -17.73 5.35 -10.23
N SER A 328 -17.31 4.09 -9.97
CA SER A 328 -15.92 3.77 -9.68
C SER A 328 -15.10 3.67 -10.97
N PRO A 329 -14.19 4.60 -11.26
CA PRO A 329 -13.34 4.52 -12.44
C PRO A 329 -12.39 3.33 -12.37
N LYS A 330 -11.96 2.93 -11.18
CA LYS A 330 -11.12 1.76 -10.93
C LYS A 330 -11.79 0.48 -11.42
N ILE A 331 -13.00 0.20 -10.93
CA ILE A 331 -13.73 -1.05 -11.23
C ILE A 331 -14.09 -1.12 -12.72
N ALA A 332 -14.56 0.00 -13.30
CA ALA A 332 -14.84 0.08 -14.73
C ALA A 332 -13.58 -0.17 -15.58
N THR A 333 -12.42 0.33 -15.15
CA THR A 333 -11.14 0.07 -15.84
C THR A 333 -10.71 -1.39 -15.73
N GLU A 334 -10.83 -2.03 -14.56
CA GLU A 334 -10.49 -3.45 -14.37
C GLU A 334 -11.35 -4.38 -15.21
N PHE A 335 -12.63 -4.09 -15.32
CA PHE A 335 -13.54 -4.79 -16.24
C PHE A 335 -13.14 -4.55 -17.70
N ALA A 336 -12.83 -3.31 -18.09
CA ALA A 336 -12.39 -2.98 -19.43
C ALA A 336 -11.10 -3.68 -19.82
N ASP A 337 -10.09 -3.71 -18.93
CA ASP A 337 -8.82 -4.41 -19.13
C ASP A 337 -9.06 -5.91 -19.39
N THR A 338 -9.96 -6.50 -18.60
CA THR A 338 -10.36 -7.92 -18.75
C THR A 338 -11.04 -8.14 -20.11
N CYS A 339 -12.02 -7.31 -20.48
CA CYS A 339 -12.69 -7.40 -21.77
C CYS A 339 -11.71 -7.22 -22.93
N GLN A 340 -10.78 -6.27 -22.84
CA GLN A 340 -9.74 -6.06 -23.86
C GLN A 340 -8.86 -7.29 -24.05
N SER A 341 -8.40 -7.92 -22.96
CA SER A 341 -7.56 -9.12 -23.04
C SER A 341 -8.31 -10.33 -23.65
N LEU A 342 -9.64 -10.34 -23.57
CA LEU A 342 -10.51 -11.35 -24.18
C LEU A 342 -10.94 -10.99 -25.62
N GLY A 343 -10.49 -9.85 -26.17
CA GLY A 343 -10.94 -9.38 -27.47
C GLY A 343 -12.39 -8.88 -27.52
N ARG A 344 -13.00 -8.65 -26.37
CA ARG A 344 -14.35 -8.09 -26.23
C ARG A 344 -14.28 -6.57 -26.34
N TRP A 345 -13.87 -6.10 -27.53
CA TRP A 345 -13.49 -4.70 -27.79
C TRP A 345 -14.61 -3.71 -27.53
N LYS A 346 -15.85 -4.08 -27.86
CA LYS A 346 -17.03 -3.24 -27.61
C LYS A 346 -17.20 -2.93 -26.11
N GLU A 347 -17.23 -4.00 -25.33
CA GLU A 347 -17.42 -3.86 -23.87
C GLU A 347 -16.24 -3.16 -23.20
N ALA A 348 -15.03 -3.42 -23.69
CA ALA A 348 -13.85 -2.70 -23.23
C ALA A 348 -13.96 -1.19 -23.51
N ALA A 349 -14.36 -0.80 -24.73
CA ALA A 349 -14.52 0.61 -25.09
C ALA A 349 -15.59 1.32 -24.24
N GLU A 350 -16.77 0.68 -24.08
CA GLU A 350 -17.86 1.21 -23.27
C GLU A 350 -17.44 1.37 -21.79
N ALA A 351 -16.70 0.41 -21.25
CA ALA A 351 -16.23 0.45 -19.87
C ALA A 351 -15.12 1.50 -19.65
N TYR A 352 -14.15 1.64 -20.56
CA TYR A 352 -13.18 2.73 -20.49
C TYR A 352 -13.85 4.10 -20.60
N GLN A 353 -14.85 4.25 -21.48
CA GLN A 353 -15.61 5.48 -21.59
C GLN A 353 -16.34 5.81 -20.28
N LYS A 354 -16.93 4.79 -19.63
CA LYS A 354 -17.58 4.94 -18.33
C LYS A 354 -16.57 5.37 -17.26
N ALA A 355 -15.37 4.73 -17.21
CA ALA A 355 -14.33 5.09 -16.27
C ALA A 355 -13.85 6.55 -16.45
N ILE A 356 -13.58 6.97 -17.70
CA ILE A 356 -13.15 8.35 -18.01
C ILE A 356 -14.25 9.37 -17.75
N LYS A 357 -15.52 8.98 -17.89
CA LYS A 357 -16.65 9.85 -17.54
C LYS A 357 -16.77 10.04 -16.04
N ALA A 358 -16.54 8.98 -15.24
CA ALA A 358 -16.57 9.02 -13.79
C ALA A 358 -15.42 9.85 -13.22
N ASP A 359 -14.21 9.65 -13.71
CA ASP A 359 -13.04 10.50 -13.41
C ASP A 359 -12.27 10.83 -14.68
N PRO A 360 -12.41 12.06 -15.20
CA PRO A 360 -11.71 12.50 -16.41
C PRO A 360 -10.18 12.55 -16.31
N ASN A 361 -9.64 12.44 -15.10
CA ASN A 361 -8.20 12.46 -14.83
C ASN A 361 -7.67 11.12 -14.32
N TYR A 362 -8.48 10.06 -14.34
CA TYR A 362 -8.03 8.74 -13.93
C TYR A 362 -7.01 8.18 -14.91
N VAL A 363 -5.73 8.32 -14.56
CA VAL A 363 -4.58 8.08 -15.46
C VAL A 363 -4.61 6.68 -16.08
N ARG A 364 -4.93 5.63 -15.28
CA ARG A 364 -4.97 4.25 -15.78
C ARG A 364 -6.02 4.03 -16.87
N ALA A 365 -7.24 4.58 -16.69
CA ALA A 365 -8.28 4.47 -17.73
C ALA A 365 -7.88 5.21 -19.00
N LEU A 366 -7.33 6.42 -18.88
CA LEU A 366 -6.86 7.20 -20.01
C LEU A 366 -5.74 6.46 -20.76
N GLN A 367 -4.75 5.94 -20.04
CA GLN A 367 -3.63 5.17 -20.59
C GLN A 367 -4.12 3.94 -21.36
N ASN A 368 -4.95 3.11 -20.74
CA ASN A 368 -5.37 1.84 -21.32
C ASN A 368 -6.37 2.03 -22.47
N ALA A 369 -7.25 3.04 -22.38
CA ALA A 369 -8.12 3.44 -23.49
C ALA A 369 -7.30 3.93 -24.69
N ALA A 370 -6.28 4.76 -24.47
CA ALA A 370 -5.39 5.23 -25.53
C ALA A 370 -4.62 4.07 -26.17
N TRP A 371 -4.11 3.14 -25.35
CA TRP A 371 -3.46 1.92 -25.84
C TRP A 371 -4.42 1.12 -26.73
N MET A 372 -5.65 0.88 -26.31
CA MET A 372 -6.65 0.15 -27.09
C MET A 372 -6.93 0.88 -28.42
N MET A 373 -7.20 2.20 -28.39
CA MET A 373 -7.45 2.98 -29.60
C MET A 373 -6.26 3.03 -30.56
N ALA A 374 -5.02 2.94 -30.07
CA ALA A 374 -3.82 2.92 -30.92
C ALA A 374 -3.54 1.53 -31.52
N THR A 375 -3.83 0.46 -30.82
CA THR A 375 -3.30 -0.88 -31.11
C THR A 375 -4.36 -1.93 -31.44
N CYS A 376 -5.66 -1.63 -31.29
CA CYS A 376 -6.72 -2.60 -31.55
C CYS A 376 -6.61 -3.22 -32.95
N PRO A 377 -6.71 -4.55 -33.07
CA PRO A 377 -6.70 -5.20 -34.38
C PRO A 377 -7.94 -4.87 -35.22
N GLU A 378 -9.08 -4.59 -34.57
CA GLU A 378 -10.32 -4.19 -35.21
C GLU A 378 -10.31 -2.70 -35.55
N ASP A 379 -10.39 -2.38 -36.86
CA ASP A 379 -10.30 -0.99 -37.36
C ASP A 379 -11.40 -0.08 -36.81
N PHE A 380 -12.57 -0.64 -36.49
CA PHE A 380 -13.70 0.11 -35.89
C PHE A 380 -13.39 0.75 -34.55
N TYR A 381 -12.59 0.07 -33.72
CA TYR A 381 -12.21 0.56 -32.38
C TYR A 381 -10.85 1.27 -32.36
N ARG A 382 -10.21 1.39 -33.56
CA ARG A 382 -8.93 2.07 -33.67
C ARG A 382 -9.13 3.51 -34.13
N ASP A 383 -8.67 4.44 -33.28
CA ASP A 383 -8.64 5.89 -33.60
C ASP A 383 -7.29 6.46 -33.12
N PRO A 384 -6.28 6.52 -34.04
CA PRO A 384 -4.97 7.04 -33.66
C PRO A 384 -4.96 8.48 -33.19
N ASP A 385 -5.89 9.32 -33.67
CA ASP A 385 -5.95 10.72 -33.30
C ASP A 385 -6.55 10.89 -31.92
N ALA A 386 -7.63 10.17 -31.60
CA ALA A 386 -8.18 10.11 -30.24
C ALA A 386 -7.19 9.45 -29.27
N ALA A 387 -6.48 8.40 -29.70
CA ALA A 387 -5.45 7.74 -28.90
C ALA A 387 -4.35 8.72 -28.47
N ALA A 388 -3.78 9.50 -29.40
CA ALA A 388 -2.72 10.46 -29.11
C ALA A 388 -3.19 11.56 -28.13
N LYS A 389 -4.40 12.08 -28.33
CA LYS A 389 -4.99 13.08 -27.41
C LYS A 389 -5.23 12.51 -26.02
N THR A 390 -5.72 11.27 -25.94
CA THR A 390 -6.01 10.60 -24.68
C THR A 390 -4.72 10.22 -23.93
N ALA A 391 -3.69 9.76 -24.67
CA ALA A 391 -2.37 9.51 -24.10
C ALA A 391 -1.72 10.78 -23.54
N GLN A 392 -1.81 11.90 -24.28
CA GLN A 392 -1.32 13.19 -23.77
C GLN A 392 -2.08 13.61 -22.51
N LYS A 393 -3.41 13.46 -22.50
CA LYS A 393 -4.21 13.73 -21.31
C LYS A 393 -3.81 12.86 -20.12
N ALA A 394 -3.47 11.59 -20.32
CA ALA A 394 -2.97 10.72 -19.26
C ALA A 394 -1.64 11.23 -18.68
N ILE A 395 -0.74 11.72 -19.54
CA ILE A 395 0.53 12.33 -19.12
C ILE A 395 0.27 13.60 -18.31
N ASP A 396 -0.59 14.48 -18.77
CA ASP A 396 -0.93 15.73 -18.08
C ASP A 396 -1.57 15.44 -16.71
N ALA A 397 -2.48 14.46 -16.63
CA ALA A 397 -3.14 14.02 -15.41
C ALA A 397 -2.17 13.31 -14.43
N SER A 398 -1.03 12.83 -14.88
CA SER A 398 -0.02 12.18 -14.03
C SER A 398 0.71 13.15 -13.08
N ASN A 399 0.47 14.46 -13.21
CA ASN A 399 1.08 15.50 -12.39
C ASN A 399 2.61 15.39 -12.29
N GLY A 400 3.26 15.03 -13.42
CA GLY A 400 4.71 14.88 -13.50
C GLY A 400 5.25 13.51 -13.06
N ASN A 401 4.38 12.55 -12.70
CA ASN A 401 4.76 11.14 -12.51
C ASN A 401 4.84 10.45 -13.89
N LEU A 402 5.83 10.84 -14.68
CA LEU A 402 6.02 10.32 -16.02
C LEU A 402 6.64 8.92 -15.94
N THR A 403 5.96 7.92 -16.53
CA THR A 403 6.43 6.54 -16.58
C THR A 403 6.76 6.10 -18.00
N GLY A 404 7.61 5.08 -18.14
CA GLY A 404 7.89 4.46 -19.43
C GLY A 404 6.64 3.98 -20.15
N HIS A 405 5.68 3.43 -19.41
CA HIS A 405 4.39 2.99 -19.97
C HIS A 405 3.55 4.14 -20.54
N LEU A 406 3.48 5.30 -19.86
CA LEU A 406 2.73 6.46 -20.36
C LEU A 406 3.32 6.97 -21.67
N LEU A 407 4.65 7.07 -21.76
CA LEU A 407 5.34 7.48 -22.96
C LEU A 407 5.23 6.43 -24.07
N ASP A 408 5.23 5.14 -23.74
CA ASP A 408 5.03 4.07 -24.72
C ASP A 408 3.68 4.19 -25.42
N VAL A 409 2.60 4.40 -24.65
CA VAL A 409 1.25 4.57 -25.19
C VAL A 409 1.18 5.79 -26.12
N LEU A 410 1.83 6.90 -25.76
CA LEU A 410 1.93 8.07 -26.62
C LEU A 410 2.71 7.74 -27.92
N ALA A 411 3.85 7.05 -27.80
CA ALA A 411 4.66 6.64 -28.95
C ALA A 411 3.89 5.68 -29.89
N MET A 412 3.13 4.74 -29.31
CA MET A 412 2.25 3.84 -30.06
C MET A 412 1.19 4.63 -30.84
N SER A 413 0.56 5.61 -30.22
CA SER A 413 -0.45 6.46 -30.82
C SER A 413 0.15 7.27 -31.99
N GLN A 414 1.33 7.87 -31.81
CA GLN A 414 2.07 8.60 -32.85
C GLN A 414 2.47 7.68 -33.99
N ALA A 415 2.91 6.47 -33.72
CA ALA A 415 3.24 5.49 -34.75
C ALA A 415 1.99 5.03 -35.55
N ALA A 416 0.84 4.91 -34.87
CA ALA A 416 -0.43 4.60 -35.52
C ALA A 416 -0.93 5.74 -36.44
N GLN A 417 -0.60 7.00 -36.11
CA GLN A 417 -0.81 8.16 -36.98
C GLN A 417 0.19 8.22 -38.17
N GLY A 418 1.20 7.35 -38.19
CA GLY A 418 2.30 7.40 -39.20
C GLY A 418 3.42 8.39 -38.83
N GLU A 419 3.37 9.03 -37.68
CA GLU A 419 4.35 10.01 -37.18
C GLU A 419 5.60 9.33 -36.60
N PHE A 420 6.23 8.40 -37.32
CA PHE A 420 7.30 7.54 -36.83
C PHE A 420 8.48 8.28 -36.22
N SER A 421 8.84 9.45 -36.75
CA SER A 421 9.93 10.26 -36.18
C SER A 421 9.61 10.77 -34.78
N LYS A 422 8.37 11.20 -34.54
CA LYS A 422 7.90 11.59 -33.18
C LYS A 422 7.85 10.37 -32.26
N ALA A 423 7.28 9.27 -32.75
CA ALA A 423 7.21 8.01 -31.98
C ALA A 423 8.59 7.53 -31.52
N ILE A 424 9.62 7.60 -32.40
CA ILE A 424 11.00 7.25 -32.06
C ILE A 424 11.57 8.18 -30.99
N ASN A 425 11.30 9.46 -31.06
CA ASN A 425 11.76 10.40 -30.03
C ASN A 425 11.08 10.13 -28.66
N THR A 426 9.77 9.92 -28.66
CA THR A 426 9.00 9.63 -27.45
C THR A 426 9.41 8.30 -26.82
N ILE A 427 9.58 7.23 -27.62
CA ILE A 427 10.00 5.93 -27.08
C ILE A 427 11.45 5.95 -26.56
N ASN A 428 12.35 6.77 -27.13
CA ASN A 428 13.67 6.96 -26.58
C ASN A 428 13.64 7.64 -25.21
N GLN A 429 12.73 8.58 -24.98
CA GLN A 429 12.51 9.17 -23.66
C GLN A 429 11.99 8.11 -22.68
N ALA A 430 11.03 7.27 -23.10
CA ALA A 430 10.54 6.15 -22.28
C ALA A 430 11.68 5.22 -21.85
N ILE A 431 12.56 4.84 -22.78
CA ILE A 431 13.72 3.99 -22.50
C ILE A 431 14.71 4.65 -21.51
N GLN A 432 14.90 5.97 -21.61
CA GLN A 432 15.83 6.70 -20.72
C GLN A 432 15.36 6.72 -19.26
N ILE A 433 14.06 6.83 -19.04
CA ILE A 433 13.48 6.90 -17.68
C ILE A 433 13.12 5.53 -17.10
N THR A 434 13.21 4.46 -17.89
CA THR A 434 12.88 3.10 -17.47
C THR A 434 14.15 2.36 -17.06
N ASP A 435 14.14 1.78 -15.87
CA ASP A 435 15.24 0.92 -15.39
C ASP A 435 15.40 -0.33 -16.26
N ASP A 436 16.56 -1.00 -16.16
CA ASP A 436 16.80 -2.24 -16.86
C ASP A 436 15.80 -3.32 -16.39
N GLY A 437 15.12 -3.94 -17.35
CA GLY A 437 14.10 -4.95 -17.07
C GLY A 437 13.23 -5.29 -18.27
N PRO A 438 12.18 -6.10 -18.06
CA PRO A 438 11.29 -6.54 -19.13
C PRO A 438 10.67 -5.38 -19.92
N LEU A 439 10.19 -4.34 -19.23
CA LEU A 439 9.60 -3.17 -19.86
C LEU A 439 10.59 -2.49 -20.81
N ARG A 440 11.85 -2.29 -20.40
CA ARG A 440 12.85 -1.65 -21.27
C ARG A 440 13.12 -2.46 -22.52
N SER A 441 13.06 -3.78 -22.44
CA SER A 441 13.18 -4.66 -23.60
C SER A 441 11.99 -4.51 -24.55
N GLU A 442 10.78 -4.46 -24.02
CA GLU A 442 9.55 -4.21 -24.79
C GLU A 442 9.59 -2.85 -25.49
N LEU A 443 9.97 -1.78 -24.79
CA LEU A 443 10.15 -0.45 -25.38
C LEU A 443 11.18 -0.45 -26.54
N ALA A 444 12.24 -1.24 -26.40
CA ALA A 444 13.24 -1.39 -27.46
C ALA A 444 12.67 -2.13 -28.69
N GLU A 445 11.82 -3.13 -28.49
CA GLU A 445 11.11 -3.82 -29.57
C GLU A 445 10.15 -2.86 -30.30
N HIS A 446 9.37 -2.07 -29.58
CA HIS A 446 8.48 -1.06 -30.13
C HIS A 446 9.28 -0.03 -30.95
N ARG A 447 10.41 0.45 -30.43
CA ARG A 447 11.32 1.33 -31.19
C ARG A 447 11.78 0.71 -32.49
N ALA A 448 12.13 -0.58 -32.48
CA ALA A 448 12.59 -1.28 -33.70
C ALA A 448 11.47 -1.40 -34.74
N LEU A 449 10.20 -1.51 -34.33
CA LEU A 449 9.05 -1.44 -35.24
C LEU A 449 8.92 -0.06 -35.86
N PHE A 450 9.01 1.01 -35.06
CA PHE A 450 8.89 2.39 -35.53
C PHE A 450 10.02 2.78 -36.50
N GLN A 451 11.24 2.31 -36.27
CA GLN A 451 12.37 2.48 -37.21
C GLN A 451 12.10 1.83 -38.57
N LYS A 452 11.32 0.74 -38.60
CA LYS A 452 10.89 0.08 -39.84
C LYS A 452 9.61 0.70 -40.43
N LYS A 453 9.15 1.83 -39.87
CA LYS A 453 7.89 2.51 -40.23
C LYS A 453 6.67 1.58 -40.11
N LYS A 454 6.63 0.77 -39.08
CA LYS A 454 5.52 -0.12 -38.75
C LYS A 454 4.90 0.30 -37.41
N SER A 455 3.56 0.41 -37.39
CA SER A 455 2.82 0.53 -36.12
C SER A 455 2.61 -0.86 -35.54
N TYR A 456 2.54 -0.90 -34.19
CA TYR A 456 2.19 -2.12 -33.48
C TYR A 456 0.67 -2.36 -33.56
N ARG A 457 0.28 -3.60 -33.67
CA ARG A 457 -1.10 -4.04 -33.48
C ARG A 457 -1.14 -5.17 -32.49
N GLN A 458 -2.06 -5.07 -31.55
CA GLN A 458 -2.28 -6.11 -30.58
C GLN A 458 -2.67 -7.42 -31.30
N PRO A 459 -2.03 -8.54 -30.96
CA PRO A 459 -2.44 -9.83 -31.52
C PRO A 459 -3.88 -10.14 -31.10
N PRO A 460 -4.64 -10.89 -31.92
CA PRO A 460 -5.93 -11.39 -31.48
C PRO A 460 -5.75 -12.28 -30.25
N PRO A 461 -6.73 -12.31 -29.34
CA PRO A 461 -6.65 -13.16 -28.17
C PRO A 461 -6.40 -14.62 -28.59
N SER A 462 -5.53 -15.30 -27.87
CA SER A 462 -5.31 -16.73 -28.05
C SER A 462 -6.55 -17.48 -27.56
N ASN A 463 -7.15 -18.26 -28.45
CA ASN A 463 -8.29 -19.13 -28.16
C ASN A 463 -7.93 -20.16 -27.09
#